data_6a3629bee14b4824bf7d2fe184394775
#
_entry.id   6a3629bee14b4824bf7d2fe184394775
#
_cell.length_a   1.000
_cell.length_b   1.000
_cell.length_c   1.000
_cell.angle_alpha   90.00
_cell.angle_beta   90.00
_cell.angle_gamma   90.00
#
_symmetry.space_group_name_H-M   'P 1'
#
loop_
_entity.id
_entity.type
_entity.pdbx_description
1 polymer ?
#
loop_
_entity_poly.entity_id
_entity_poly.type
_entity_poly.pdbx_seq_one_letter_code
_entity_poly.pdbx_strand_id
1 'polypeptide(L)'
;MCGIVGYVGKKNAIKVIISGLETLEYRGYDSAGIAYRNVNNELKIIKETGKIVNLKEKLDFNEESHLGIGHTRWATHGEPNKVNSHPHKVGDITLVHNGIIENYESLKKSDLLSGYSFESETDTEVACALIDALYKKEKDMLKALKEAQKILVGSYAFGVLVNGDDRLYAMRKDSPLIVGIGNDENFIASDVPAILAYTNRYYLLDNNDIAVIDDKNVVVYADDKEKKMEEQVFEYDIETALKGGYDHFMLKEIYEQPEVLDKTIHEYLKDGEFIGLPDLTKYNRIDIVACGSAYNVGCIAKFIFEDYANAEVNTYIASEYRYKKNFLDEKSLLIVISQSGETADTLASLRLVKEKGVDTLAIVNVVGSSIAREAKDVLYIKAGPEIAVATTKAFTAQCALLSLLAFKMANDKKLLSEEDKKNIINSFYSIGDDADNLLNNASSSKKIAEKIYTSHDIYFLGRKVDYAVALEGCLKLKEISYIHSEAYQSGELKHGSIALISKDTPVISIITDDDIALKTLSNIKETKARGSYSIVLSSVSDEHMKEAADEFIEIRKTSSFVMPILPVIYLQLVAYYVAKLNGCDIDKPRNLAKSVTVE
;
A
#
# COMPACT_ATOMS: atom_id res chain seq x y z
N MET A 1 -7.41 5.99 3.35
CA MET A 1 -7.56 5.14 4.55
C MET A 1 -7.32 5.99 5.78
N CYS A 2 -8.04 5.75 6.87
CA CYS A 2 -7.94 6.54 8.09
C CYS A 2 -6.89 5.99 9.06
N GLY A 3 -6.42 6.81 10.01
CA GLY A 3 -5.53 6.41 11.09
C GLY A 3 -6.23 6.43 12.44
N ILE A 4 -6.13 5.36 13.21
CA ILE A 4 -6.60 5.27 14.61
C ILE A 4 -5.41 5.17 15.54
N VAL A 5 -5.44 5.93 16.63
CA VAL A 5 -4.56 5.78 17.79
C VAL A 5 -5.41 5.92 19.06
N GLY A 6 -5.25 5.00 19.99
CA GLY A 6 -5.80 5.10 21.33
C GLY A 6 -4.72 4.80 22.37
N TYR A 7 -4.90 5.35 23.55
CA TYR A 7 -3.94 5.25 24.64
C TYR A 7 -4.64 5.18 26.00
N VAL A 8 -4.11 4.35 26.88
CA VAL A 8 -4.41 4.33 28.30
C VAL A 8 -3.13 4.09 29.07
N GLY A 9 -2.83 4.94 30.07
CA GLY A 9 -1.60 4.81 30.85
C GLY A 9 -1.21 6.09 31.59
N LYS A 10 0.04 6.13 32.07
CA LYS A 10 0.55 7.20 32.95
C LYS A 10 1.08 8.43 32.20
N LYS A 11 1.40 8.29 30.91
CA LYS A 11 1.87 9.42 30.08
C LYS A 11 0.71 10.30 29.66
N ASN A 12 1.01 11.52 29.22
CA ASN A 12 -0.01 12.43 28.70
C ASN A 12 -0.61 11.88 27.40
N ALA A 13 -1.87 11.47 27.44
CA ALA A 13 -2.59 10.85 26.33
C ALA A 13 -2.65 11.75 25.09
N ILE A 14 -2.76 13.08 25.26
CA ILE A 14 -2.77 14.02 24.14
C ILE A 14 -1.46 13.91 23.35
N LYS A 15 -0.31 13.92 24.04
CA LYS A 15 1.01 13.86 23.39
C LYS A 15 1.22 12.52 22.68
N VAL A 16 0.86 11.42 23.34
CA VAL A 16 0.99 10.07 22.78
C VAL A 16 0.14 9.91 21.52
N ILE A 17 -1.12 10.27 21.59
CA ILE A 17 -2.05 10.12 20.47
C ILE A 17 -1.65 11.01 19.30
N ILE A 18 -1.31 12.26 19.54
CA ILE A 18 -0.91 13.18 18.47
C ILE A 18 0.38 12.71 17.79
N SER A 19 1.38 12.24 18.54
CA SER A 19 2.60 11.66 17.97
C SER A 19 2.30 10.45 17.07
N GLY A 20 1.42 9.56 17.50
CA GLY A 20 1.01 8.41 16.69
C GLY A 20 0.20 8.81 15.46
N LEU A 21 -0.70 9.79 15.58
CA LEU A 21 -1.47 10.29 14.43
C LEU A 21 -0.59 11.01 13.40
N GLU A 22 0.44 11.75 13.82
CA GLU A 22 1.43 12.35 12.91
C GLU A 22 2.12 11.28 12.07
N THR A 23 2.46 10.16 12.69
CA THR A 23 3.05 9.01 11.99
C THR A 23 2.06 8.37 11.01
N LEU A 24 0.74 8.38 11.31
CA LEU A 24 -0.31 7.82 10.46
C LEU A 24 -0.92 8.82 9.47
N GLU A 25 -0.47 10.07 9.42
CA GLU A 25 -1.07 11.10 8.55
C GLU A 25 -1.05 10.72 7.06
N TYR A 26 -0.09 9.86 6.63
CA TYR A 26 -0.06 9.31 5.27
C TYR A 26 -1.31 8.46 4.93
N ARG A 27 -2.07 8.03 5.93
CA ARG A 27 -3.31 7.25 5.76
C ARG A 27 -4.54 8.14 5.54
N GLY A 28 -4.56 9.37 6.06
CA GLY A 28 -5.67 10.29 5.91
C GLY A 28 -5.31 11.67 6.46
N TYR A 29 -5.71 12.73 5.77
CA TYR A 29 -5.36 14.11 6.08
C TYR A 29 -6.48 15.12 5.77
N ASP A 30 -7.71 14.65 5.53
CA ASP A 30 -8.87 15.52 5.23
C ASP A 30 -9.41 16.18 6.49
N SER A 31 -9.31 15.48 7.61
CA SER A 31 -9.59 16.00 8.94
C SER A 31 -8.93 15.15 10.01
N ALA A 32 -8.77 15.72 11.22
CA ALA A 32 -8.24 15.03 12.36
C ALA A 32 -9.02 15.40 13.63
N GLY A 33 -9.02 14.52 14.62
CA GLY A 33 -9.61 14.81 15.92
C GLY A 33 -9.16 13.85 17.00
N ILE A 34 -9.38 14.30 18.24
CA ILE A 34 -9.02 13.58 19.45
C ILE A 34 -10.16 13.68 20.46
N ALA A 35 -10.39 12.59 21.18
CA ALA A 35 -11.16 12.61 22.43
C ALA A 35 -10.26 12.10 23.55
N TYR A 36 -10.22 12.81 24.66
CA TYR A 36 -9.41 12.44 25.81
C TYR A 36 -10.10 12.77 27.12
N ARG A 37 -9.76 12.04 28.16
CA ARG A 37 -10.22 12.28 29.51
C ARG A 37 -9.13 13.01 30.28
N ASN A 38 -9.47 14.18 30.82
CA ASN A 38 -8.57 14.94 31.67
C ASN A 38 -8.56 14.42 33.12
N VAL A 39 -7.69 14.97 33.95
CA VAL A 39 -7.56 14.59 35.38
C VAL A 39 -8.83 14.88 36.22
N ASN A 40 -9.70 15.78 35.76
CA ASN A 40 -11.01 16.05 36.39
C ASN A 40 -12.08 15.05 35.94
N ASN A 41 -11.70 14.02 35.20
CA ASN A 41 -12.58 12.99 34.63
C ASN A 41 -13.56 13.53 33.57
N GLU A 42 -13.25 14.69 32.97
CA GLU A 42 -14.05 15.30 31.91
C GLU A 42 -13.58 14.78 30.54
N LEU A 43 -14.52 14.34 29.71
CA LEU A 43 -14.26 13.97 28.35
C LEU A 43 -14.27 15.21 27.43
N LYS A 44 -13.14 15.53 26.85
CA LYS A 44 -12.97 16.60 25.86
C LYS A 44 -12.83 16.03 24.45
N ILE A 45 -13.47 16.69 23.47
CA ILE A 45 -13.39 16.32 22.06
C ILE A 45 -12.99 17.56 21.26
N ILE A 46 -11.91 17.46 20.50
CA ILE A 46 -11.40 18.52 19.64
C ILE A 46 -11.23 17.95 18.23
N LYS A 47 -11.84 18.60 17.24
CA LYS A 47 -11.84 18.18 15.83
C LYS A 47 -11.47 19.37 14.95
N GLU A 48 -10.70 19.10 13.88
CA GLU A 48 -10.31 20.12 12.91
C GLU A 48 -10.23 19.53 11.49
N THR A 49 -10.49 20.37 10.50
CA THR A 49 -10.36 20.02 9.09
C THR A 49 -8.91 20.17 8.61
N GLY A 50 -8.53 19.40 7.61
CA GLY A 50 -7.19 19.40 7.04
C GLY A 50 -6.17 18.59 7.85
N LYS A 51 -4.90 18.91 7.65
CA LYS A 51 -3.77 18.18 8.23
C LYS A 51 -3.74 18.28 9.76
N ILE A 52 -3.06 17.32 10.40
CA ILE A 52 -2.96 17.23 11.87
C ILE A 52 -2.36 18.48 12.52
N VAL A 53 -1.56 19.24 11.78
CA VAL A 53 -1.02 20.52 12.27
C VAL A 53 -2.12 21.47 12.69
N ASN A 54 -3.25 21.52 11.98
CA ASN A 54 -4.39 22.37 12.32
C ASN A 54 -5.04 21.93 13.65
N LEU A 55 -5.12 20.63 13.90
CA LEU A 55 -5.60 20.10 15.19
C LEU A 55 -4.64 20.45 16.33
N LYS A 56 -3.32 20.36 16.11
CA LYS A 56 -2.29 20.67 17.12
C LYS A 56 -2.39 22.10 17.63
N GLU A 57 -2.73 23.07 16.78
CA GLU A 57 -2.91 24.49 17.15
C GLU A 57 -4.09 24.72 18.14
N LYS A 58 -5.01 23.76 18.24
CA LYS A 58 -6.18 23.83 19.12
C LYS A 58 -6.02 23.09 20.43
N LEU A 59 -4.90 22.37 20.62
CA LEU A 59 -4.66 21.50 21.76
C LEU A 59 -3.79 22.20 22.81
N ASP A 60 -4.16 22.03 24.07
CA ASP A 60 -3.28 22.34 25.20
C ASP A 60 -2.49 21.09 25.60
N PHE A 61 -1.24 21.01 25.18
CA PHE A 61 -0.34 19.90 25.50
C PHE A 61 0.11 19.84 26.98
N ASN A 62 -0.22 20.86 27.78
CA ASN A 62 0.04 20.88 29.21
C ASN A 62 -1.16 20.35 30.02
N GLU A 63 -2.33 20.21 29.40
CA GLU A 63 -3.46 19.58 30.04
C GLU A 63 -3.17 18.09 30.30
N GLU A 64 -3.22 17.68 31.55
CA GLU A 64 -2.95 16.29 31.93
C GLU A 64 -4.12 15.38 31.54
N SER A 65 -3.79 14.25 30.91
CA SER A 65 -4.75 13.25 30.45
C SER A 65 -4.10 11.86 30.44
N HIS A 66 -4.88 10.82 30.75
CA HIS A 66 -4.40 9.45 30.88
C HIS A 66 -5.09 8.45 29.97
N LEU A 67 -6.19 8.85 29.33
CA LEU A 67 -7.00 8.01 28.46
C LEU A 67 -7.48 8.85 27.27
N GLY A 68 -7.41 8.28 26.06
CA GLY A 68 -7.95 8.95 24.88
C GLY A 68 -7.92 8.10 23.62
N ILE A 69 -8.61 8.60 22.59
CA ILE A 69 -8.61 8.07 21.22
C ILE A 69 -8.47 9.22 20.23
N GLY A 70 -7.83 8.96 19.12
CA GLY A 70 -7.66 9.94 18.06
C GLY A 70 -7.76 9.32 16.69
N HIS A 71 -7.99 10.18 15.70
CA HIS A 71 -8.26 9.76 14.34
C HIS A 71 -7.75 10.77 13.32
N THR A 72 -7.20 10.28 12.21
CA THR A 72 -7.00 11.03 10.97
C THR A 72 -7.88 10.46 9.88
N ARG A 73 -8.69 11.31 9.24
CA ARG A 73 -9.75 10.87 8.34
C ARG A 73 -9.35 11.03 6.87
N TRP A 74 -9.65 10.00 6.10
CA TRP A 74 -9.85 10.03 4.66
C TRP A 74 -11.35 9.94 4.41
N ALA A 75 -11.95 10.98 3.86
CA ALA A 75 -13.40 11.08 3.71
C ALA A 75 -13.92 10.06 2.68
N THR A 76 -14.81 9.16 3.13
CA THR A 76 -15.56 8.21 2.29
C THR A 76 -17.05 8.57 2.25
N HIS A 77 -17.62 8.93 3.39
CA HIS A 77 -19.02 9.34 3.56
C HIS A 77 -19.08 10.72 4.23
N GLY A 78 -19.76 11.67 3.60
CA GLY A 78 -19.88 13.05 4.05
C GLY A 78 -18.65 13.92 3.78
N GLU A 79 -18.86 15.20 3.51
CA GLU A 79 -17.81 16.18 3.20
C GLU A 79 -16.78 16.33 4.33
N PRO A 80 -15.52 16.70 4.03
CA PRO A 80 -14.54 17.04 5.05
C PRO A 80 -14.93 18.32 5.81
N ASN A 81 -15.59 18.17 6.93
CA ASN A 81 -15.95 19.24 7.85
C ASN A 81 -15.82 18.77 9.31
N LYS A 82 -15.94 19.68 10.27
CA LYS A 82 -15.80 19.35 11.71
C LYS A 82 -16.89 18.40 12.21
N VAL A 83 -18.10 18.49 11.69
CA VAL A 83 -19.23 17.65 12.13
C VAL A 83 -18.97 16.20 11.72
N ASN A 84 -18.55 15.99 10.47
CA ASN A 84 -18.24 14.67 9.90
C ASN A 84 -16.88 14.10 10.34
N SER A 85 -16.06 14.88 11.07
CA SER A 85 -14.77 14.42 11.60
C SER A 85 -14.96 13.52 12.81
N HIS A 86 -14.04 12.56 12.98
CA HIS A 86 -13.99 11.72 14.19
C HIS A 86 -13.17 12.41 15.30
N PRO A 87 -13.39 12.06 16.58
CA PRO A 87 -14.36 11.10 17.12
C PRO A 87 -15.81 11.58 17.07
N HIS A 88 -16.76 10.62 16.96
CA HIS A 88 -18.19 10.88 17.18
C HIS A 88 -18.58 10.52 18.61
N LYS A 89 -19.49 11.32 19.21
CA LYS A 89 -20.04 11.09 20.54
C LYS A 89 -21.55 11.04 20.47
N VAL A 90 -22.14 9.95 20.97
CA VAL A 90 -23.58 9.80 21.14
C VAL A 90 -23.84 9.21 22.53
N GLY A 91 -24.60 9.92 23.35
CA GLY A 91 -24.85 9.50 24.72
C GLY A 91 -23.57 9.34 25.54
N ASP A 92 -23.36 8.14 26.08
CA ASP A 92 -22.18 7.79 26.87
C ASP A 92 -21.01 7.25 26.05
N ILE A 93 -21.20 7.05 24.75
CA ILE A 93 -20.20 6.43 23.86
C ILE A 93 -19.47 7.49 23.05
N THR A 94 -18.15 7.34 22.95
CA THR A 94 -17.29 8.11 22.02
C THR A 94 -16.49 7.15 21.18
N LEU A 95 -16.56 7.32 19.85
CA LEU A 95 -16.10 6.33 18.86
C LEU A 95 -15.21 6.95 17.78
N VAL A 96 -14.12 6.26 17.45
CA VAL A 96 -13.36 6.43 16.20
C VAL A 96 -13.51 5.17 15.34
N HIS A 97 -13.53 5.33 14.01
CA HIS A 97 -13.83 4.24 13.08
C HIS A 97 -12.98 4.33 11.82
N ASN A 98 -12.39 3.21 11.44
CA ASN A 98 -11.87 2.95 10.11
C ASN A 98 -12.72 1.85 9.45
N GLY A 99 -13.24 2.11 8.28
CA GLY A 99 -14.07 1.16 7.52
C GLY A 99 -15.35 1.79 6.98
N ILE A 100 -16.33 0.95 6.65
CA ILE A 100 -17.65 1.33 6.16
C ILE A 100 -18.69 0.41 6.80
N ILE A 101 -19.74 1.00 7.40
CA ILE A 101 -20.93 0.28 7.86
C ILE A 101 -21.97 0.31 6.75
N GLU A 102 -22.03 -0.76 5.97
CA GLU A 102 -22.87 -0.85 4.76
C GLU A 102 -24.37 -0.72 5.05
N ASN A 103 -24.82 -1.22 6.21
CA ASN A 103 -26.22 -1.19 6.59
C ASN A 103 -26.63 0.03 7.42
N TYR A 104 -25.81 1.10 7.47
CA TYR A 104 -26.07 2.28 8.32
C TYR A 104 -27.41 2.98 8.02
N GLU A 105 -27.83 3.05 6.76
CA GLU A 105 -29.10 3.66 6.37
C GLU A 105 -30.33 2.88 6.92
N SER A 106 -30.24 1.55 6.94
CA SER A 106 -31.29 0.71 7.50
C SER A 106 -31.31 0.77 9.03
N LEU A 107 -30.14 0.84 9.66
CA LEU A 107 -29.99 1.02 11.10
C LEU A 107 -30.58 2.36 11.56
N LYS A 108 -30.30 3.44 10.85
CA LYS A 108 -30.82 4.79 11.13
C LYS A 108 -32.35 4.84 11.17
N LYS A 109 -33.01 3.97 10.37
CA LYS A 109 -34.47 3.86 10.30
C LYS A 109 -35.07 2.80 11.22
N SER A 110 -34.24 2.09 11.98
CA SER A 110 -34.69 0.99 12.85
C SER A 110 -35.38 1.52 14.13
N ASP A 111 -36.26 0.70 14.70
CA ASP A 111 -36.91 1.00 15.99
C ASP A 111 -35.88 1.17 17.11
N LEU A 112 -34.73 0.49 17.04
CA LEU A 112 -33.66 0.57 18.02
C LEU A 112 -33.06 1.98 18.12
N LEU A 113 -33.03 2.72 17.01
CA LEU A 113 -32.48 4.08 16.95
C LEU A 113 -33.54 5.18 16.79
N SER A 114 -34.81 4.85 16.92
CA SER A 114 -35.94 5.80 16.76
C SER A 114 -35.90 7.03 17.69
N GLY A 115 -35.16 6.94 18.80
CA GLY A 115 -35.00 8.05 19.77
C GLY A 115 -33.72 8.88 19.55
N TYR A 116 -32.92 8.61 18.50
CA TYR A 116 -31.67 9.31 18.23
C TYR A 116 -31.81 10.31 17.08
N SER A 117 -31.14 11.45 17.23
CA SER A 117 -30.94 12.43 16.16
C SER A 117 -29.50 12.37 15.68
N PHE A 118 -29.28 12.56 14.39
CA PHE A 118 -27.98 12.49 13.74
C PHE A 118 -27.59 13.85 13.20
N GLU A 119 -26.39 14.31 13.55
CA GLU A 119 -25.87 15.61 13.13
C GLU A 119 -24.93 15.47 11.91
N SER A 120 -24.24 14.33 11.82
CA SER A 120 -23.30 14.05 10.73
C SER A 120 -23.92 13.21 9.61
N GLU A 121 -23.25 13.22 8.47
CA GLU A 121 -23.57 12.38 7.33
C GLU A 121 -22.84 11.03 7.37
N THR A 122 -22.14 10.72 8.48
CA THR A 122 -21.28 9.55 8.57
C THR A 122 -22.03 8.31 9.07
N ASP A 123 -21.66 7.17 8.54
CA ASP A 123 -22.04 5.85 9.03
C ASP A 123 -21.55 5.60 10.47
N THR A 124 -20.43 6.24 10.84
CA THR A 124 -19.81 6.14 12.16
C THR A 124 -20.70 6.67 13.28
N GLU A 125 -21.40 7.79 13.08
CA GLU A 125 -22.32 8.31 14.08
C GLU A 125 -23.48 7.35 14.33
N VAL A 126 -23.95 6.66 13.28
CA VAL A 126 -24.99 5.63 13.38
C VAL A 126 -24.48 4.42 14.16
N ALA A 127 -23.23 3.97 13.91
CA ALA A 127 -22.61 2.91 14.69
C ALA A 127 -22.43 3.32 16.17
N CYS A 128 -22.06 4.57 16.44
CA CYS A 128 -21.94 5.11 17.79
C CYS A 128 -23.29 5.09 18.53
N ALA A 129 -24.36 5.50 17.86
CA ALA A 129 -25.73 5.47 18.39
C ALA A 129 -26.21 4.03 18.66
N LEU A 130 -25.90 3.09 17.77
CA LEU A 130 -26.23 1.67 17.97
C LEU A 130 -25.55 1.13 19.24
N ILE A 131 -24.25 1.41 19.40
CA ILE A 131 -23.48 0.94 20.56
C ILE A 131 -24.02 1.59 21.84
N ASP A 132 -24.39 2.88 21.84
CA ASP A 132 -25.00 3.57 22.98
C ASP A 132 -26.37 2.96 23.36
N ALA A 133 -27.22 2.69 22.36
CA ALA A 133 -28.53 2.06 22.61
C ALA A 133 -28.39 0.68 23.25
N LEU A 134 -27.44 -0.12 22.74
CA LEU A 134 -27.14 -1.45 23.30
C LEU A 134 -26.50 -1.34 24.69
N TYR A 135 -25.59 -0.39 24.92
CA TYR A 135 -25.00 -0.16 26.23
C TYR A 135 -26.04 0.26 27.29
N LYS A 136 -26.97 1.12 26.92
CA LYS A 136 -28.08 1.49 27.82
C LYS A 136 -28.95 0.30 28.22
N LYS A 137 -29.13 -0.67 27.29
CA LYS A 137 -29.89 -1.90 27.53
C LYS A 137 -29.09 -2.90 28.38
N GLU A 138 -27.86 -3.20 27.99
CA GLU A 138 -27.07 -4.28 28.60
C GLU A 138 -26.36 -3.85 29.91
N LYS A 139 -26.09 -2.55 30.09
CA LYS A 139 -25.30 -1.97 31.21
C LYS A 139 -23.90 -2.58 31.33
N ASP A 140 -23.41 -3.19 30.28
CA ASP A 140 -22.11 -3.86 30.15
C ASP A 140 -21.57 -3.58 28.74
N MET A 141 -20.41 -2.93 28.67
CA MET A 141 -19.86 -2.50 27.38
C MET A 141 -19.41 -3.69 26.51
N LEU A 142 -18.83 -4.72 27.11
CA LEU A 142 -18.45 -5.90 26.36
C LEU A 142 -19.66 -6.60 25.73
N LYS A 143 -20.78 -6.71 26.47
CA LYS A 143 -22.01 -7.27 25.92
C LYS A 143 -22.60 -6.38 24.83
N ALA A 144 -22.57 -5.06 25.02
CA ALA A 144 -23.05 -4.11 24.01
C ALA A 144 -22.26 -4.23 22.69
N LEU A 145 -20.94 -4.34 22.77
CA LEU A 145 -20.09 -4.55 21.60
C LEU A 145 -20.36 -5.90 20.91
N LYS A 146 -20.55 -6.99 21.67
CA LYS A 146 -20.92 -8.29 21.12
C LYS A 146 -22.27 -8.27 20.39
N GLU A 147 -23.26 -7.57 20.93
CA GLU A 147 -24.54 -7.41 20.25
C GLU A 147 -24.43 -6.50 19.01
N ALA A 148 -23.66 -5.39 19.10
CA ALA A 148 -23.38 -4.54 17.94
C ALA A 148 -22.73 -5.33 16.78
N GLN A 149 -21.79 -6.21 17.09
CA GLN A 149 -21.10 -7.07 16.13
C GLN A 149 -22.05 -7.98 15.31
N LYS A 150 -23.13 -8.44 15.92
CA LYS A 150 -24.15 -9.28 15.25
C LYS A 150 -25.03 -8.48 14.29
N ILE A 151 -25.13 -7.17 14.52
CA ILE A 151 -26.04 -6.27 13.79
C ILE A 151 -25.29 -5.53 12.66
N LEU A 152 -24.04 -5.16 12.89
CA LEU A 152 -23.25 -4.37 11.95
C LEU A 152 -22.83 -5.21 10.74
N VAL A 153 -23.07 -4.67 9.54
CA VAL A 153 -22.63 -5.25 8.25
C VAL A 153 -21.59 -4.32 7.64
N GLY A 154 -20.51 -4.89 7.13
CA GLY A 154 -19.40 -4.15 6.52
C GLY A 154 -18.08 -4.37 7.25
N SER A 155 -17.10 -3.51 6.96
CA SER A 155 -15.76 -3.54 7.54
C SER A 155 -15.61 -2.45 8.61
N TYR A 156 -14.97 -2.77 9.73
CA TYR A 156 -14.73 -1.78 10.77
C TYR A 156 -13.53 -2.12 11.66
N ALA A 157 -12.86 -1.06 12.12
CA ALA A 157 -11.96 -1.04 13.26
C ALA A 157 -12.40 0.11 14.16
N PHE A 158 -12.82 -0.19 15.38
CA PHE A 158 -13.31 0.78 16.35
C PHE A 158 -12.34 0.97 17.51
N GLY A 159 -12.14 2.23 17.92
CA GLY A 159 -11.64 2.61 19.22
C GLY A 159 -12.77 3.30 19.98
N VAL A 160 -13.08 2.83 21.19
CA VAL A 160 -14.28 3.26 21.93
C VAL A 160 -13.92 3.69 23.36
N LEU A 161 -14.44 4.84 23.76
CA LEU A 161 -14.45 5.30 25.16
C LEU A 161 -15.88 5.34 25.66
N VAL A 162 -16.03 5.01 26.94
CA VAL A 162 -17.32 5.06 27.66
C VAL A 162 -17.24 6.13 28.72
N ASN A 163 -18.26 6.96 28.85
CA ASN A 163 -18.31 7.99 29.87
C ASN A 163 -18.28 7.35 31.27
N GLY A 164 -17.36 7.79 32.12
CA GLY A 164 -17.20 7.25 33.48
C GLY A 164 -16.42 5.91 33.56
N ASP A 165 -15.88 5.37 32.47
CA ASP A 165 -15.07 4.15 32.46
C ASP A 165 -13.64 4.47 32.02
N ASP A 166 -12.61 4.05 32.78
CA ASP A 166 -11.19 4.31 32.51
C ASP A 166 -10.56 3.28 31.56
N ARG A 167 -11.37 2.42 30.95
CA ARG A 167 -10.93 1.44 29.97
C ARG A 167 -11.09 1.95 28.55
N LEU A 168 -10.16 1.52 27.70
CA LEU A 168 -10.22 1.64 26.26
C LEU A 168 -10.77 0.34 25.68
N TYR A 169 -11.72 0.44 24.76
CA TYR A 169 -12.26 -0.73 24.06
C TYR A 169 -11.90 -0.69 22.59
N ALA A 170 -11.67 -1.86 22.01
CA ALA A 170 -11.41 -2.00 20.59
C ALA A 170 -12.21 -3.16 20.00
N MET A 171 -12.71 -3.01 18.78
CA MET A 171 -13.42 -4.06 18.05
C MET A 171 -13.02 -4.01 16.58
N ARG A 172 -12.85 -5.18 15.95
CA ARG A 172 -12.35 -5.26 14.58
C ARG A 172 -13.14 -6.26 13.73
N LYS A 173 -13.38 -5.86 12.46
CA LYS A 173 -13.77 -6.75 11.35
C LYS A 173 -13.22 -6.17 10.04
N ASP A 174 -12.37 -6.94 9.35
CA ASP A 174 -11.72 -6.63 8.06
C ASP A 174 -10.77 -5.41 8.04
N SER A 175 -11.05 -4.32 8.74
CA SER A 175 -10.15 -3.18 8.86
C SER A 175 -9.01 -3.45 9.86
N PRO A 176 -7.75 -3.04 9.60
CA PRO A 176 -6.62 -3.34 10.49
C PRO A 176 -6.70 -2.61 11.83
N LEU A 177 -6.43 -3.35 12.91
CA LEU A 177 -6.30 -2.83 14.27
C LEU A 177 -5.41 -3.75 15.11
N ILE A 178 -4.47 -3.15 15.83
CA ILE A 178 -3.57 -3.83 16.77
C ILE A 178 -3.74 -3.26 18.17
N VAL A 179 -3.33 -4.03 19.18
CA VAL A 179 -3.20 -3.57 20.57
C VAL A 179 -1.73 -3.58 20.95
N GLY A 180 -1.14 -2.42 21.18
CA GLY A 180 0.24 -2.27 21.63
C GLY A 180 0.36 -2.54 23.14
N ILE A 181 1.41 -3.28 23.54
CA ILE A 181 1.66 -3.68 24.92
C ILE A 181 2.85 -2.90 25.45
N GLY A 182 2.62 -2.01 26.40
CA GLY A 182 3.64 -1.22 27.06
C GLY A 182 3.90 -1.66 28.51
N ASN A 183 4.61 -0.80 29.25
CA ASN A 183 4.87 -0.98 30.68
C ASN A 183 4.00 0.01 31.47
N ASP A 184 2.97 -0.48 32.15
CA ASP A 184 1.91 0.33 32.79
C ASP A 184 1.21 1.30 31.79
N GLU A 185 1.10 0.91 30.56
CA GLU A 185 0.42 1.65 29.48
C GLU A 185 0.12 0.71 28.31
N ASN A 186 -1.01 0.93 27.65
CA ASN A 186 -1.42 0.16 26.49
C ASN A 186 -2.01 1.05 25.41
N PHE A 187 -2.01 0.53 24.18
CA PHE A 187 -2.34 1.30 22.98
C PHE A 187 -3.32 0.53 22.09
N ILE A 188 -4.08 1.25 21.27
CA ILE A 188 -4.61 0.71 20.02
C ILE A 188 -4.06 1.53 18.86
N ALA A 189 -3.81 0.89 17.75
CA ALA A 189 -3.41 1.58 16.53
C ALA A 189 -3.88 0.83 15.28
N SER A 190 -4.14 1.56 14.23
CA SER A 190 -4.43 0.96 12.92
C SER A 190 -3.17 0.48 12.19
N ASP A 191 -1.97 0.85 12.69
CA ASP A 191 -0.69 0.38 12.18
C ASP A 191 0.41 0.50 13.24
N VAL A 192 1.40 -0.42 13.21
CA VAL A 192 2.49 -0.51 14.19
C VAL A 192 3.34 0.77 14.28
N PRO A 193 3.70 1.46 13.19
CA PRO A 193 4.51 2.69 13.26
C PRO A 193 3.99 3.74 14.21
N ALA A 194 2.67 3.81 14.43
CA ALA A 194 2.05 4.79 15.33
C ALA A 194 2.47 4.65 16.80
N ILE A 195 2.88 3.46 17.22
CA ILE A 195 3.18 3.15 18.62
C ILE A 195 4.66 2.80 18.85
N LEU A 196 5.47 2.70 17.79
CA LEU A 196 6.89 2.29 17.88
C LEU A 196 7.74 3.15 18.81
N ALA A 197 7.40 4.44 18.95
CA ALA A 197 8.08 5.34 19.89
C ALA A 197 7.90 4.91 21.37
N TYR A 198 6.94 4.03 21.66
CA TYR A 198 6.56 3.61 23.01
C TYR A 198 6.72 2.12 23.23
N THR A 199 6.39 1.29 22.25
CA THR A 199 6.51 -0.16 22.29
C THR A 199 6.60 -0.76 20.89
N ASN A 200 7.39 -1.85 20.76
CA ASN A 200 7.41 -2.69 19.56
C ASN A 200 6.64 -4.01 19.75
N ARG A 201 6.01 -4.21 20.94
CA ARG A 201 5.25 -5.40 21.30
C ARG A 201 3.77 -5.15 21.07
N TYR A 202 3.08 -6.09 20.42
CA TYR A 202 1.66 -5.90 20.12
C TYR A 202 0.92 -7.24 19.97
N TYR A 203 -0.40 -7.17 20.13
CA TYR A 203 -1.34 -8.21 19.72
C TYR A 203 -1.99 -7.82 18.41
N LEU A 204 -2.02 -8.74 17.48
CA LEU A 204 -2.77 -8.60 16.24
C LEU A 204 -4.19 -9.14 16.46
N LEU A 205 -5.18 -8.26 16.38
CA LEU A 205 -6.58 -8.67 16.50
C LEU A 205 -7.04 -9.41 15.24
N ASP A 206 -7.78 -10.49 15.41
CA ASP A 206 -8.48 -11.17 14.32
C ASP A 206 -9.87 -10.56 14.07
N ASN A 207 -10.51 -10.97 12.97
CA ASN A 207 -11.88 -10.56 12.70
C ASN A 207 -12.80 -11.02 13.83
N ASN A 208 -13.66 -10.10 14.26
CA ASN A 208 -14.60 -10.28 15.36
C ASN A 208 -13.97 -10.33 16.77
N ASP A 209 -12.68 -10.04 16.92
CA ASP A 209 -12.08 -9.84 18.23
C ASP A 209 -12.55 -8.52 18.86
N ILE A 210 -12.80 -8.57 20.17
CA ILE A 210 -13.07 -7.41 21.03
C ILE A 210 -11.99 -7.35 22.11
N ALA A 211 -11.28 -6.23 22.21
CA ALA A 211 -10.29 -6.00 23.27
C ALA A 211 -10.82 -5.05 24.33
N VAL A 212 -10.61 -5.39 25.59
CA VAL A 212 -10.85 -4.56 26.79
C VAL A 212 -9.49 -4.25 27.39
N ILE A 213 -9.16 -2.98 27.52
CA ILE A 213 -7.78 -2.52 27.73
C ILE A 213 -7.77 -1.51 28.90
N ASP A 214 -6.95 -1.75 29.90
CA ASP A 214 -6.58 -0.79 30.92
C ASP A 214 -5.05 -0.54 30.91
N ASP A 215 -4.53 0.23 31.85
CA ASP A 215 -3.10 0.56 31.93
C ASP A 215 -2.19 -0.64 32.22
N LYS A 216 -2.75 -1.73 32.75
CA LYS A 216 -2.00 -2.93 33.16
C LYS A 216 -2.35 -4.18 32.37
N ASN A 217 -3.59 -4.27 31.89
CA ASN A 217 -4.15 -5.49 31.36
C ASN A 217 -4.74 -5.27 29.96
N VAL A 218 -4.59 -6.27 29.13
CA VAL A 218 -5.28 -6.41 27.84
C VAL A 218 -5.98 -7.77 27.83
N VAL A 219 -7.30 -7.76 27.73
CA VAL A 219 -8.09 -8.99 27.59
C VAL A 219 -8.81 -8.96 26.24
N VAL A 220 -8.59 -9.97 25.44
CA VAL A 220 -9.23 -10.11 24.11
C VAL A 220 -10.28 -11.21 24.18
N TYR A 221 -11.41 -10.94 23.59
CA TYR A 221 -12.54 -11.87 23.49
C TYR A 221 -12.78 -12.21 22.02
N ALA A 222 -12.88 -13.51 21.73
CA ALA A 222 -13.38 -14.04 20.47
C ALA A 222 -14.67 -14.80 20.77
N ASP A 223 -15.75 -14.48 20.08
CA ASP A 223 -17.10 -14.94 20.39
C ASP A 223 -17.46 -14.64 21.86
N ASP A 224 -17.76 -15.65 22.65
CA ASP A 224 -18.12 -15.48 24.07
C ASP A 224 -17.00 -15.82 25.05
N LYS A 225 -15.79 -16.11 24.57
CA LYS A 225 -14.67 -16.59 25.39
C LYS A 225 -13.48 -15.64 25.35
N GLU A 226 -12.76 -15.58 26.47
CA GLU A 226 -11.44 -14.98 26.48
C GLU A 226 -10.49 -15.75 25.58
N LYS A 227 -9.77 -15.01 24.73
CA LYS A 227 -8.82 -15.53 23.76
C LYS A 227 -7.39 -15.30 24.26
N LYS A 228 -6.62 -16.38 24.32
CA LYS A 228 -5.18 -16.24 24.56
C LYS A 228 -4.51 -15.66 23.33
N MET A 229 -3.91 -14.48 23.49
CA MET A 229 -3.19 -13.80 22.43
C MET A 229 -1.73 -14.22 22.40
N GLU A 230 -1.17 -14.27 21.19
CA GLU A 230 0.26 -14.42 20.95
C GLU A 230 0.88 -13.05 20.74
N GLU A 231 1.88 -12.71 21.54
CA GLU A 231 2.58 -11.45 21.45
C GLU A 231 3.49 -11.45 20.21
N GLN A 232 3.32 -10.43 19.39
CA GLN A 232 4.16 -10.16 18.23
C GLN A 232 5.17 -9.06 18.59
N VAL A 233 6.37 -9.15 18.02
CA VAL A 233 7.41 -8.13 18.15
C VAL A 233 7.74 -7.57 16.77
N PHE A 234 7.70 -6.26 16.65
CA PHE A 234 8.09 -5.59 15.42
C PHE A 234 9.62 -5.49 15.36
N GLU A 235 10.21 -6.04 14.31
CA GLU A 235 11.66 -6.23 14.19
C GLU A 235 12.41 -4.97 13.72
N TYR A 236 11.71 -3.96 13.20
CA TYR A 236 12.35 -2.74 12.71
C TYR A 236 12.41 -1.67 13.80
N ASP A 237 13.53 -0.94 13.84
CA ASP A 237 13.73 0.16 14.77
C ASP A 237 13.05 1.47 14.32
N ILE A 238 13.01 2.45 15.22
CA ILE A 238 12.42 3.77 14.96
C ILE A 238 13.18 4.51 13.85
N GLU A 239 14.51 4.34 13.75
CA GLU A 239 15.33 5.03 12.76
C GLU A 239 14.93 4.63 11.33
N THR A 240 14.56 3.37 11.13
CA THR A 240 14.05 2.87 9.85
C THR A 240 12.74 3.56 9.44
N ALA A 241 11.93 3.98 10.37
CA ALA A 241 10.69 4.72 10.14
C ALA A 241 10.88 6.24 9.98
N LEU A 242 12.10 6.77 10.12
CA LEU A 242 12.42 8.19 9.95
C LEU A 242 13.01 8.48 8.56
N LYS A 243 13.03 9.76 8.15
CA LYS A 243 13.56 10.21 6.84
C LYS A 243 15.07 10.02 6.66
N GLY A 244 15.85 9.81 7.73
CA GLY A 244 17.28 9.53 7.63
C GLY A 244 18.11 10.59 6.91
N GLY A 245 17.72 11.88 6.99
CA GLY A 245 18.41 13.00 6.33
C GLY A 245 17.94 13.30 4.90
N TYR A 246 17.03 12.51 4.34
CA TYR A 246 16.43 12.78 3.03
C TYR A 246 15.32 13.86 3.14
N ASP A 247 15.12 14.63 2.08
CA ASP A 247 14.05 15.64 2.02
C ASP A 247 12.65 15.00 2.14
N HIS A 248 12.46 13.81 1.51
CA HIS A 248 11.20 13.09 1.43
C HIS A 248 11.40 11.60 1.69
N PHE A 249 10.36 10.93 2.22
CA PHE A 249 10.34 9.47 2.37
C PHE A 249 10.50 8.77 1.03
N MET A 250 9.82 9.24 -0.02
CA MET A 250 9.95 8.64 -1.35
C MET A 250 11.39 8.62 -1.83
N LEU A 251 12.16 9.69 -1.62
CA LEU A 251 13.57 9.71 -2.03
C LEU A 251 14.39 8.70 -1.22
N LYS A 252 14.20 8.65 0.10
CA LYS A 252 14.82 7.64 0.95
C LYS A 252 14.52 6.23 0.43
N GLU A 253 13.24 5.93 0.20
CA GLU A 253 12.76 4.62 -0.25
C GLU A 253 13.28 4.25 -1.65
N ILE A 254 13.50 5.22 -2.53
CA ILE A 254 14.20 5.00 -3.81
C ILE A 254 15.65 4.57 -3.57
N TYR A 255 16.37 5.22 -2.65
CA TYR A 255 17.76 4.89 -2.32
C TYR A 255 17.92 3.65 -1.42
N GLU A 256 16.85 3.15 -0.81
CA GLU A 256 16.84 1.87 -0.09
C GLU A 256 16.68 0.65 -1.01
N GLN A 257 16.33 0.84 -2.27
CA GLN A 257 16.07 -0.27 -3.20
C GLN A 257 17.23 -1.27 -3.36
N PRO A 258 18.51 -0.86 -3.45
CA PRO A 258 19.63 -1.81 -3.49
C PRO A 258 19.60 -2.81 -2.34
N GLU A 259 19.52 -2.32 -1.11
CA GLU A 259 19.48 -3.16 0.10
C GLU A 259 18.22 -4.03 0.16
N VAL A 260 17.07 -3.49 -0.25
CA VAL A 260 15.78 -4.21 -0.26
C VAL A 260 15.79 -5.34 -1.28
N LEU A 261 16.39 -5.12 -2.46
CA LEU A 261 16.57 -6.16 -3.47
C LEU A 261 17.44 -7.30 -2.95
N ASP A 262 18.58 -6.98 -2.33
CA ASP A 262 19.48 -7.97 -1.74
C ASP A 262 18.78 -8.79 -0.65
N LYS A 263 18.09 -8.12 0.28
CA LYS A 263 17.34 -8.80 1.36
C LYS A 263 16.25 -9.72 0.81
N THR A 264 15.50 -9.25 -0.18
CA THR A 264 14.41 -10.03 -0.78
C THR A 264 14.96 -11.26 -1.52
N ILE A 265 16.04 -11.10 -2.27
CA ILE A 265 16.64 -12.19 -3.04
C ILE A 265 17.29 -13.21 -2.09
N HIS A 266 18.10 -12.77 -1.12
CA HIS A 266 18.79 -13.67 -0.18
C HIS A 266 17.84 -14.40 0.78
N GLU A 267 16.59 -13.94 0.95
CA GLU A 267 15.58 -14.71 1.69
C GLU A 267 15.23 -16.02 0.98
N TYR A 268 15.20 -16.02 -0.38
CA TYR A 268 14.67 -17.11 -1.18
C TYR A 268 15.69 -17.78 -2.11
N LEU A 269 16.91 -17.22 -2.21
CA LEU A 269 18.01 -17.77 -3.01
C LEU A 269 19.29 -17.67 -2.19
N LYS A 270 19.86 -18.82 -1.74
CA LYS A 270 21.12 -18.89 -0.99
C LYS A 270 22.04 -19.91 -1.62
N ASP A 271 23.30 -19.54 -1.82
CA ASP A 271 24.32 -20.40 -2.42
C ASP A 271 23.87 -21.05 -3.76
N GLY A 272 23.02 -20.34 -4.52
CA GLY A 272 22.45 -20.81 -5.76
C GLY A 272 21.25 -21.77 -5.64
N GLU A 273 20.79 -22.03 -4.41
CA GLU A 273 19.67 -22.93 -4.13
C GLU A 273 18.42 -22.14 -3.71
N PHE A 274 17.24 -22.58 -4.20
CA PHE A 274 15.95 -21.97 -3.86
C PHE A 274 15.48 -22.40 -2.47
N ILE A 275 15.06 -21.45 -1.66
CA ILE A 275 14.57 -21.68 -0.29
C ILE A 275 13.14 -21.17 -0.13
N GLY A 276 12.26 -22.00 0.42
CA GLY A 276 10.89 -21.59 0.79
C GLY A 276 9.97 -21.22 -0.38
N LEU A 277 10.42 -21.33 -1.62
CA LEU A 277 9.58 -21.06 -2.79
C LEU A 277 8.72 -22.28 -3.17
N PRO A 278 7.42 -22.10 -3.44
CA PRO A 278 6.54 -23.19 -3.84
C PRO A 278 6.86 -23.74 -5.22
N ASP A 279 6.50 -25.01 -5.45
CA ASP A 279 6.51 -25.61 -6.78
C ASP A 279 5.28 -25.15 -7.58
N LEU A 280 5.53 -24.39 -8.65
CA LEU A 280 4.51 -23.87 -9.55
C LEU A 280 4.30 -24.76 -10.79
N THR A 281 5.10 -25.80 -11.00
CA THR A 281 5.03 -26.65 -12.22
C THR A 281 3.73 -27.46 -12.33
N LYS A 282 3.05 -27.65 -11.21
CA LYS A 282 1.77 -28.37 -11.16
C LYS A 282 0.58 -27.57 -11.72
N TYR A 283 0.74 -26.26 -11.92
CA TYR A 283 -0.31 -25.40 -12.44
C TYR A 283 -0.18 -25.18 -13.95
N ASN A 284 -1.29 -25.32 -14.64
CA ASN A 284 -1.37 -25.06 -16.08
C ASN A 284 -1.69 -23.59 -16.38
N ARG A 285 -2.28 -22.89 -15.42
CA ARG A 285 -2.71 -21.51 -15.54
C ARG A 285 -2.41 -20.73 -14.25
N ILE A 286 -1.90 -19.53 -14.42
CA ILE A 286 -1.65 -18.58 -13.34
C ILE A 286 -2.43 -17.30 -13.63
N ASP A 287 -3.35 -16.93 -12.75
CA ASP A 287 -3.98 -15.61 -12.77
C ASP A 287 -3.30 -14.73 -11.72
N ILE A 288 -2.76 -13.57 -12.13
CA ILE A 288 -2.16 -12.58 -11.24
C ILE A 288 -3.15 -11.42 -11.07
N VAL A 289 -3.54 -11.13 -9.83
CA VAL A 289 -4.58 -10.15 -9.52
C VAL A 289 -4.06 -9.12 -8.51
N ALA A 290 -4.15 -7.84 -8.86
CA ALA A 290 -3.69 -6.74 -8.02
C ALA A 290 -4.30 -5.39 -8.44
N CYS A 291 -3.97 -4.31 -7.71
CA CYS A 291 -4.34 -2.92 -7.98
C CYS A 291 -3.11 -2.04 -8.19
N GLY A 292 -3.24 -1.00 -9.03
CA GLY A 292 -2.23 0.06 -9.20
C GLY A 292 -0.84 -0.46 -9.58
N SER A 293 0.19 -0.02 -8.88
CA SER A 293 1.57 -0.47 -9.12
C SER A 293 1.75 -1.98 -8.97
N ALA A 294 1.06 -2.62 -8.03
CA ALA A 294 1.10 -4.07 -7.88
C ALA A 294 0.53 -4.81 -9.11
N TYR A 295 -0.48 -4.24 -9.79
CA TYR A 295 -0.94 -4.74 -11.08
C TYR A 295 0.14 -4.62 -12.17
N ASN A 296 0.88 -3.50 -12.20
CA ASN A 296 1.99 -3.31 -13.14
C ASN A 296 3.13 -4.32 -12.89
N VAL A 297 3.40 -4.67 -11.62
CA VAL A 297 4.29 -5.81 -11.28
C VAL A 297 3.80 -7.10 -11.90
N GLY A 298 2.50 -7.38 -11.78
CA GLY A 298 1.87 -8.55 -12.42
C GLY A 298 2.06 -8.57 -13.94
N CYS A 299 1.95 -7.40 -14.58
CA CYS A 299 2.18 -7.26 -16.02
C CYS A 299 3.63 -7.56 -16.42
N ILE A 300 4.63 -7.13 -15.62
CA ILE A 300 6.04 -7.49 -15.82
C ILE A 300 6.22 -8.99 -15.63
N ALA A 301 5.73 -9.54 -14.53
CA ALA A 301 5.87 -10.96 -14.21
C ALA A 301 5.24 -11.86 -15.27
N LYS A 302 4.09 -11.49 -15.85
CA LYS A 302 3.46 -12.20 -16.95
C LYS A 302 4.46 -12.49 -18.08
N PHE A 303 5.14 -11.48 -18.60
CA PHE A 303 6.10 -11.65 -19.69
C PHE A 303 7.26 -12.57 -19.28
N ILE A 304 7.76 -12.44 -18.04
CA ILE A 304 8.87 -13.27 -17.57
C ILE A 304 8.44 -14.74 -17.44
N PHE A 305 7.27 -15.02 -16.89
CA PHE A 305 6.73 -16.38 -16.79
C PHE A 305 6.43 -17.00 -18.16
N GLU A 306 5.83 -16.23 -19.08
CA GLU A 306 5.49 -16.72 -20.42
C GLU A 306 6.72 -16.99 -21.25
N ASP A 307 7.66 -16.02 -21.33
CA ASP A 307 8.83 -16.10 -22.21
C ASP A 307 9.87 -17.13 -21.70
N TYR A 308 10.03 -17.30 -20.37
CA TYR A 308 11.13 -18.11 -19.82
C TYR A 308 10.69 -19.36 -19.07
N ALA A 309 9.47 -19.42 -18.56
CA ALA A 309 8.97 -20.58 -17.82
C ALA A 309 7.84 -21.34 -18.55
N ASN A 310 7.53 -21.00 -19.80
CA ASN A 310 6.44 -21.62 -20.58
C ASN A 310 5.15 -21.79 -19.74
N ALA A 311 4.69 -20.72 -19.11
CA ALA A 311 3.50 -20.72 -18.27
C ALA A 311 2.42 -19.85 -18.92
N GLU A 312 1.15 -20.29 -18.90
CA GLU A 312 0.03 -19.44 -19.26
C GLU A 312 -0.30 -18.50 -18.10
N VAL A 313 -0.06 -17.20 -18.28
CA VAL A 313 -0.27 -16.19 -17.25
C VAL A 313 -1.23 -15.10 -17.73
N ASN A 314 -2.23 -14.82 -16.92
CA ASN A 314 -3.15 -13.72 -17.13
C ASN A 314 -3.04 -12.71 -16.00
N THR A 315 -3.12 -11.41 -16.31
CA THR A 315 -3.11 -10.32 -15.33
C THR A 315 -4.44 -9.61 -15.30
N TYR A 316 -4.92 -9.31 -14.11
CA TYR A 316 -6.22 -8.65 -13.92
C TYR A 316 -6.15 -7.56 -12.86
N ILE A 317 -6.87 -6.48 -13.10
CA ILE A 317 -7.16 -5.47 -12.09
C ILE A 317 -8.16 -6.07 -11.10
N ALA A 318 -7.87 -5.99 -9.81
CA ALA A 318 -8.63 -6.69 -8.78
C ALA A 318 -10.09 -6.22 -8.68
N SER A 319 -10.37 -4.92 -8.85
CA SER A 319 -11.73 -4.37 -8.86
C SER A 319 -12.62 -4.97 -9.94
N GLU A 320 -12.04 -5.42 -11.07
CA GLU A 320 -12.78 -6.02 -12.19
C GLU A 320 -12.82 -7.55 -12.11
N TYR A 321 -11.81 -8.17 -11.48
CA TYR A 321 -11.66 -9.63 -11.46
C TYR A 321 -12.84 -10.34 -10.81
N ARG A 322 -13.41 -9.76 -9.77
CA ARG A 322 -14.54 -10.33 -9.02
C ARG A 322 -15.86 -10.36 -9.80
N TYR A 323 -16.02 -9.49 -10.79
CA TYR A 323 -17.24 -9.36 -11.59
C TYR A 323 -17.21 -10.14 -12.91
N LYS A 324 -16.03 -10.57 -13.33
CA LYS A 324 -15.88 -11.38 -14.54
C LYS A 324 -16.18 -12.87 -14.26
N LYS A 325 -16.55 -13.61 -15.30
CA LYS A 325 -16.62 -15.07 -15.25
C LYS A 325 -15.20 -15.63 -15.21
N ASN A 326 -14.84 -16.28 -14.11
CA ASN A 326 -13.52 -16.89 -13.92
C ASN A 326 -13.59 -18.38 -14.27
N PHE A 327 -12.77 -18.78 -15.24
CA PHE A 327 -12.60 -20.17 -15.68
C PHE A 327 -11.39 -20.78 -14.99
N LEU A 328 -11.53 -21.04 -13.69
CA LEU A 328 -10.49 -21.63 -12.86
C LEU A 328 -10.85 -23.07 -12.53
N ASP A 329 -9.84 -23.91 -12.44
CA ASP A 329 -9.92 -25.32 -12.05
C ASP A 329 -8.87 -25.65 -10.97
N GLU A 330 -8.77 -26.90 -10.58
CA GLU A 330 -7.81 -27.40 -9.59
C GLU A 330 -6.32 -27.28 -10.00
N LYS A 331 -6.05 -27.05 -11.32
CA LYS A 331 -4.72 -26.82 -11.88
C LYS A 331 -4.43 -25.33 -12.14
N SER A 332 -5.28 -24.48 -11.62
CA SER A 332 -5.11 -23.03 -11.67
C SER A 332 -4.52 -22.52 -10.37
N LEU A 333 -3.70 -21.46 -10.44
CA LEU A 333 -3.18 -20.73 -9.30
C LEU A 333 -3.62 -19.27 -9.39
N LEU A 334 -4.14 -18.73 -8.29
CA LEU A 334 -4.27 -17.29 -8.12
C LEU A 334 -3.06 -16.74 -7.38
N ILE A 335 -2.33 -15.82 -7.98
CA ILE A 335 -1.32 -15.00 -7.29
C ILE A 335 -1.93 -13.63 -7.03
N VAL A 336 -1.97 -13.21 -5.77
CA VAL A 336 -2.38 -11.86 -5.38
C VAL A 336 -1.19 -11.06 -4.89
N ILE A 337 -1.09 -9.80 -5.32
CA ILE A 337 0.01 -8.92 -4.97
C ILE A 337 -0.54 -7.70 -4.23
N SER A 338 -0.01 -7.40 -3.04
CA SER A 338 -0.38 -6.21 -2.28
C SER A 338 0.75 -5.83 -1.32
N GLN A 339 1.25 -4.60 -1.38
CA GLN A 339 2.27 -4.13 -0.45
C GLN A 339 1.76 -4.19 1.01
N SER A 340 0.58 -3.63 1.27
CA SER A 340 -0.02 -3.60 2.61
C SER A 340 -0.65 -4.92 3.03
N GLY A 341 -1.04 -5.77 2.06
CA GLY A 341 -1.88 -6.95 2.31
C GLY A 341 -3.29 -6.65 2.80
N GLU A 342 -3.74 -5.39 2.66
CA GLU A 342 -5.05 -4.91 3.14
C GLU A 342 -5.89 -4.28 2.02
N THR A 343 -5.49 -4.42 0.76
CA THR A 343 -6.23 -3.86 -0.38
C THR A 343 -7.57 -4.58 -0.55
N ALA A 344 -8.68 -3.86 -0.39
CA ALA A 344 -10.03 -4.44 -0.34
C ALA A 344 -10.37 -5.29 -1.57
N ASP A 345 -10.21 -4.75 -2.77
CA ASP A 345 -10.50 -5.47 -4.01
C ASP A 345 -9.64 -6.73 -4.19
N THR A 346 -8.36 -6.65 -3.80
CA THR A 346 -7.43 -7.79 -3.87
C THR A 346 -7.84 -8.88 -2.89
N LEU A 347 -8.21 -8.51 -1.66
CA LEU A 347 -8.72 -9.44 -0.65
C LEU A 347 -10.03 -10.09 -1.08
N ALA A 348 -10.96 -9.31 -1.64
CA ALA A 348 -12.22 -9.84 -2.16
C ALA A 348 -12.01 -10.83 -3.31
N SER A 349 -11.06 -10.55 -4.20
CA SER A 349 -10.67 -11.47 -5.29
C SER A 349 -10.08 -12.78 -4.75
N LEU A 350 -9.24 -12.70 -3.71
CA LEU A 350 -8.68 -13.87 -3.01
C LEU A 350 -9.79 -14.75 -2.41
N ARG A 351 -10.73 -14.14 -1.68
CA ARG A 351 -11.87 -14.84 -1.04
C ARG A 351 -12.73 -15.55 -2.07
N LEU A 352 -13.09 -14.86 -3.16
CA LEU A 352 -13.88 -15.42 -4.27
C LEU A 352 -13.26 -16.68 -4.85
N VAL A 353 -11.94 -16.70 -5.01
CA VAL A 353 -11.23 -17.85 -5.61
C VAL A 353 -11.05 -18.98 -4.59
N LYS A 354 -10.79 -18.64 -3.34
CA LYS A 354 -10.68 -19.59 -2.22
C LYS A 354 -11.98 -20.37 -2.01
N GLU A 355 -13.15 -19.71 -2.11
CA GLU A 355 -14.47 -20.36 -2.04
C GLU A 355 -14.67 -21.44 -3.14
N LYS A 356 -13.98 -21.30 -4.27
CA LYS A 356 -13.98 -22.29 -5.36
C LYS A 356 -12.97 -23.43 -5.18
N GLY A 357 -12.20 -23.42 -4.08
CA GLY A 357 -11.20 -24.45 -3.79
C GLY A 357 -9.93 -24.35 -4.63
N VAL A 358 -9.67 -23.22 -5.29
CA VAL A 358 -8.45 -22.99 -6.10
C VAL A 358 -7.30 -22.52 -5.21
N ASP A 359 -6.10 -22.99 -5.50
CA ASP A 359 -4.88 -22.63 -4.77
C ASP A 359 -4.55 -21.14 -4.93
N THR A 360 -4.08 -20.54 -3.84
CA THR A 360 -3.77 -19.10 -3.77
C THR A 360 -2.39 -18.85 -3.19
N LEU A 361 -1.64 -17.91 -3.80
CA LEU A 361 -0.34 -17.44 -3.34
C LEU A 361 -0.40 -15.92 -3.15
N ALA A 362 -0.06 -15.44 -1.98
CA ALA A 362 0.05 -14.01 -1.69
C ALA A 362 1.50 -13.52 -1.73
N ILE A 363 1.73 -12.40 -2.41
CA ILE A 363 3.00 -11.64 -2.37
C ILE A 363 2.72 -10.34 -1.62
N VAL A 364 3.21 -10.25 -0.39
CA VAL A 364 2.91 -9.13 0.51
C VAL A 364 4.17 -8.64 1.24
N ASN A 365 4.11 -7.43 1.81
CA ASN A 365 5.18 -6.90 2.65
C ASN A 365 4.85 -7.00 4.14
N VAL A 366 3.59 -6.81 4.51
CA VAL A 366 3.18 -6.74 5.92
C VAL A 366 2.82 -8.12 6.44
N VAL A 367 3.59 -8.57 7.43
CA VAL A 367 3.36 -9.84 8.14
C VAL A 367 2.03 -9.78 8.88
N GLY A 368 1.24 -10.86 8.78
CA GLY A 368 -0.05 -10.96 9.47
C GLY A 368 -1.17 -10.10 8.89
N SER A 369 -0.97 -9.47 7.73
CA SER A 369 -2.04 -8.76 7.02
C SER A 369 -3.20 -9.67 6.62
N SER A 370 -4.36 -9.10 6.31
CA SER A 370 -5.57 -9.86 5.98
C SER A 370 -5.36 -10.81 4.81
N ILE A 371 -4.73 -10.35 3.73
CA ILE A 371 -4.38 -11.19 2.57
C ILE A 371 -3.42 -12.31 2.98
N ALA A 372 -2.39 -12.01 3.80
CA ALA A 372 -1.43 -13.01 4.27
C ALA A 372 -2.08 -14.13 5.09
N ARG A 373 -3.06 -13.79 5.92
CA ARG A 373 -3.77 -14.78 6.77
C ARG A 373 -4.75 -15.66 6.01
N GLU A 374 -5.28 -15.15 4.89
CA GLU A 374 -6.32 -15.85 4.14
C GLU A 374 -5.80 -16.65 2.95
N ALA A 375 -4.64 -16.30 2.41
CA ALA A 375 -4.00 -17.05 1.33
C ALA A 375 -3.52 -18.43 1.80
N LYS A 376 -3.46 -19.39 0.88
CA LYS A 376 -2.92 -20.73 1.16
C LYS A 376 -1.41 -20.68 1.38
N ASP A 377 -0.70 -20.00 0.49
CA ASP A 377 0.75 -19.80 0.57
C ASP A 377 1.05 -18.31 0.57
N VAL A 378 2.09 -17.89 1.30
CA VAL A 378 2.49 -16.48 1.44
C VAL A 378 3.99 -16.33 1.28
N LEU A 379 4.40 -15.35 0.49
CA LEU A 379 5.77 -14.91 0.36
C LEU A 379 5.90 -13.43 0.70
N TYR A 380 6.93 -13.07 1.47
CA TYR A 380 7.17 -11.71 1.96
C TYR A 380 8.34 -11.05 1.24
N ILE A 381 8.18 -9.82 0.78
CA ILE A 381 9.18 -9.07 -0.01
C ILE A 381 10.27 -8.37 0.82
N LYS A 382 10.30 -8.49 2.12
CA LYS A 382 11.34 -7.93 3.00
C LYS A 382 11.69 -6.43 2.78
N ALA A 383 10.73 -5.64 2.25
CA ALA A 383 10.98 -4.23 1.92
C ALA A 383 11.00 -3.30 3.15
N GLY A 384 10.65 -3.80 4.33
CA GLY A 384 10.50 -2.97 5.52
C GLY A 384 9.35 -1.97 5.40
N PRO A 385 9.24 -1.01 6.31
CA PRO A 385 8.22 0.04 6.25
C PRO A 385 8.39 0.89 5.00
N GLU A 386 7.30 1.13 4.28
CA GLU A 386 7.21 2.05 3.13
C GLU A 386 6.14 3.09 3.42
N ILE A 387 6.56 4.34 3.61
CA ILE A 387 5.75 5.44 4.16
C ILE A 387 5.18 6.35 3.05
N ALA A 388 5.98 6.64 2.02
CA ALA A 388 5.50 7.44 0.90
C ALA A 388 4.28 6.77 0.25
N VAL A 389 3.26 7.56 -0.09
CA VAL A 389 2.02 7.04 -0.69
C VAL A 389 2.32 6.33 -2.01
N ALA A 390 3.10 6.95 -2.89
CA ALA A 390 3.58 6.32 -4.11
C ALA A 390 4.59 5.22 -3.78
N THR A 391 4.29 3.98 -4.14
CA THR A 391 5.17 2.83 -3.86
C THR A 391 6.42 2.85 -4.75
N THR A 392 7.57 2.48 -4.20
CA THR A 392 8.88 2.45 -4.89
C THR A 392 9.63 1.15 -4.60
N LYS A 393 10.20 1.01 -3.41
CA LYS A 393 11.01 -0.15 -3.02
C LYS A 393 10.20 -1.45 -2.93
N ALA A 394 8.93 -1.38 -2.53
CA ALA A 394 8.06 -2.55 -2.53
C ALA A 394 7.77 -3.04 -3.95
N PHE A 395 7.65 -2.13 -4.93
CA PHE A 395 7.47 -2.50 -6.34
C PHE A 395 8.64 -3.33 -6.87
N THR A 396 9.87 -2.83 -6.70
CA THR A 396 11.06 -3.53 -7.22
C THR A 396 11.32 -4.85 -6.50
N ALA A 397 11.04 -4.92 -5.19
CA ALA A 397 11.09 -6.16 -4.43
C ALA A 397 10.05 -7.20 -4.90
N GLN A 398 8.82 -6.76 -5.22
CA GLN A 398 7.79 -7.62 -5.81
C GLN A 398 8.21 -8.13 -7.19
N CYS A 399 8.80 -7.27 -8.03
CA CYS A 399 9.36 -7.67 -9.33
C CYS A 399 10.44 -8.74 -9.14
N ALA A 400 11.40 -8.52 -8.24
CA ALA A 400 12.48 -9.46 -7.97
C ALA A 400 11.98 -10.83 -7.50
N LEU A 401 11.01 -10.83 -6.57
CA LEU A 401 10.45 -12.08 -6.04
C LEU A 401 9.66 -12.87 -7.09
N LEU A 402 8.83 -12.21 -7.89
CA LEU A 402 8.08 -12.87 -8.98
C LEU A 402 9.01 -13.37 -10.09
N SER A 403 10.07 -12.63 -10.40
CA SER A 403 11.11 -13.07 -11.33
C SER A 403 11.83 -14.30 -10.81
N LEU A 404 12.10 -14.35 -9.50
CA LEU A 404 12.72 -15.52 -8.86
C LEU A 404 11.80 -16.75 -8.89
N LEU A 405 10.50 -16.56 -8.71
CA LEU A 405 9.50 -17.62 -8.88
C LEU A 405 9.45 -18.14 -10.32
N ALA A 406 9.48 -17.25 -11.31
CA ALA A 406 9.54 -17.63 -12.71
C ALA A 406 10.84 -18.38 -13.05
N PHE A 407 11.97 -17.92 -12.52
CA PHE A 407 13.26 -18.59 -12.67
C PHE A 407 13.24 -19.99 -12.04
N LYS A 408 12.70 -20.13 -10.82
CA LYS A 408 12.54 -21.44 -10.20
C LYS A 408 11.67 -22.37 -11.07
N MET A 409 10.53 -21.89 -11.57
CA MET A 409 9.64 -22.67 -12.43
C MET A 409 10.33 -23.10 -13.74
N ALA A 410 11.12 -22.22 -14.36
CA ALA A 410 11.91 -22.53 -15.56
C ALA A 410 12.97 -23.62 -15.27
N ASN A 411 13.66 -23.49 -14.13
CA ASN A 411 14.63 -24.49 -13.66
C ASN A 411 13.97 -25.85 -13.38
N ASP A 412 12.85 -25.87 -12.68
CA ASP A 412 12.13 -27.11 -12.34
C ASP A 412 11.58 -27.81 -13.59
N LYS A 413 11.16 -27.04 -14.60
CA LYS A 413 10.77 -27.54 -15.93
C LYS A 413 11.96 -27.93 -16.80
N LYS A 414 13.23 -27.72 -16.35
CA LYS A 414 14.46 -28.02 -17.09
C LYS A 414 14.55 -27.28 -18.43
N LEU A 415 14.11 -26.04 -18.46
CA LEU A 415 14.14 -25.18 -19.66
C LEU A 415 15.47 -24.43 -19.82
N LEU A 416 16.33 -24.46 -18.82
CA LEU A 416 17.57 -23.69 -18.75
C LEU A 416 18.80 -24.62 -18.82
N SER A 417 19.86 -24.19 -19.53
CA SER A 417 21.17 -24.82 -19.42
C SER A 417 21.83 -24.50 -18.08
N GLU A 418 22.83 -25.28 -17.66
CA GLU A 418 23.57 -24.98 -16.41
C GLU A 418 24.36 -23.65 -16.52
N GLU A 419 24.78 -23.25 -17.71
CA GLU A 419 25.41 -21.96 -17.93
C GLU A 419 24.43 -20.82 -17.80
N ASP A 420 23.24 -20.92 -18.41
CA ASP A 420 22.17 -19.92 -18.26
C ASP A 420 21.75 -19.79 -16.80
N LYS A 421 21.52 -20.91 -16.09
CA LYS A 421 21.19 -20.93 -14.68
C LYS A 421 22.21 -20.16 -13.85
N LYS A 422 23.50 -20.42 -14.06
CA LYS A 422 24.59 -19.73 -13.36
C LYS A 422 24.60 -18.23 -13.65
N ASN A 423 24.40 -17.84 -14.91
CA ASN A 423 24.34 -16.42 -15.30
C ASN A 423 23.14 -15.70 -14.70
N ILE A 424 21.98 -16.35 -14.66
CA ILE A 424 20.77 -15.80 -14.06
C ILE A 424 20.95 -15.64 -12.54
N ILE A 425 21.50 -16.64 -11.84
CA ILE A 425 21.81 -16.55 -10.41
C ILE A 425 22.74 -15.36 -10.11
N ASN A 426 23.80 -15.22 -10.90
CA ASN A 426 24.72 -14.09 -10.76
C ASN A 426 24.00 -12.74 -10.94
N SER A 427 23.06 -12.66 -11.90
CA SER A 427 22.28 -11.44 -12.13
C SER A 427 21.37 -11.10 -10.95
N PHE A 428 20.76 -12.11 -10.31
CA PHE A 428 20.01 -11.89 -9.07
C PHE A 428 20.91 -11.35 -7.95
N TYR A 429 22.10 -11.91 -7.78
CA TYR A 429 23.03 -11.44 -6.73
C TYR A 429 23.66 -10.07 -7.03
N SER A 430 23.73 -9.65 -8.29
CA SER A 430 24.32 -8.35 -8.65
C SER A 430 23.30 -7.22 -8.79
N ILE A 431 21.99 -7.49 -8.77
CA ILE A 431 20.98 -6.46 -9.07
C ILE A 431 20.95 -5.32 -8.04
N GLY A 432 21.28 -5.61 -6.77
CA GLY A 432 21.45 -4.58 -5.73
C GLY A 432 22.59 -3.63 -6.08
N ASP A 433 23.76 -4.16 -6.41
CA ASP A 433 24.92 -3.37 -6.85
C ASP A 433 24.63 -2.59 -8.15
N ASP A 434 23.91 -3.19 -9.09
CA ASP A 434 23.51 -2.53 -10.34
C ASP A 434 22.55 -1.36 -10.08
N ALA A 435 21.63 -1.52 -9.14
CA ALA A 435 20.71 -0.47 -8.70
C ALA A 435 21.45 0.66 -7.96
N ASP A 436 22.40 0.32 -7.07
CA ASP A 436 23.23 1.33 -6.38
C ASP A 436 24.07 2.14 -7.37
N ASN A 437 24.72 1.46 -8.31
CA ASN A 437 25.47 2.13 -9.38
C ASN A 437 24.60 3.04 -10.24
N LEU A 438 23.36 2.62 -10.57
CA LEU A 438 22.41 3.44 -11.30
C LEU A 438 22.05 4.70 -10.52
N LEU A 439 21.70 4.57 -9.23
CA LEU A 439 21.32 5.69 -8.36
C LEU A 439 22.47 6.69 -8.19
N ASN A 440 23.69 6.21 -7.98
CA ASN A 440 24.88 7.06 -7.82
C ASN A 440 25.24 7.84 -9.10
N ASN A 441 24.81 7.36 -10.27
CA ASN A 441 25.07 7.99 -11.56
C ASN A 441 23.85 8.65 -12.21
N ALA A 442 22.72 8.75 -11.50
CA ALA A 442 21.45 9.21 -12.05
C ALA A 442 21.28 10.75 -12.12
N SER A 443 22.37 11.52 -12.17
CA SER A 443 22.29 13.00 -12.27
C SER A 443 21.53 13.49 -13.52
N SER A 444 21.46 12.69 -14.57
CA SER A 444 20.66 12.95 -15.77
C SER A 444 19.17 12.97 -15.51
N SER A 445 18.66 12.22 -14.50
CA SER A 445 17.25 12.21 -14.15
C SER A 445 16.73 13.59 -13.74
N LYS A 446 17.56 14.37 -13.02
CA LYS A 446 17.25 15.76 -12.67
C LYS A 446 17.21 16.67 -13.89
N LYS A 447 18.18 16.51 -14.82
CA LYS A 447 18.21 17.30 -16.06
C LYS A 447 17.00 17.01 -16.94
N ILE A 448 16.58 15.75 -17.04
CA ILE A 448 15.34 15.37 -17.74
C ILE A 448 14.14 16.03 -17.08
N ALA A 449 14.03 15.93 -15.74
CA ALA A 449 12.94 16.56 -15.00
C ALA A 449 12.87 18.08 -15.27
N GLU A 450 13.99 18.79 -15.31
CA GLU A 450 14.07 20.23 -15.63
C GLU A 450 13.55 20.55 -17.04
N LYS A 451 13.56 19.58 -17.97
CA LYS A 451 13.04 19.75 -19.34
C LYS A 451 11.55 19.50 -19.46
N ILE A 452 11.01 18.61 -18.63
CA ILE A 452 9.62 18.11 -18.82
C ILE A 452 8.64 18.54 -17.73
N TYR A 453 9.08 19.16 -16.61
CA TYR A 453 8.22 19.45 -15.45
C TYR A 453 7.06 20.44 -15.75
N THR A 454 7.15 21.24 -16.78
CA THR A 454 6.10 22.17 -17.21
C THR A 454 5.19 21.60 -18.32
N SER A 455 5.44 20.37 -18.76
CA SER A 455 4.65 19.75 -19.81
C SER A 455 3.23 19.42 -19.31
N HIS A 456 2.23 19.55 -20.18
CA HIS A 456 0.86 19.16 -19.88
C HIS A 456 0.65 17.66 -20.01
N ASP A 457 1.25 17.08 -21.06
CA ASP A 457 1.13 15.68 -21.42
C ASP A 457 2.50 15.06 -21.65
N ILE A 458 2.70 13.84 -21.16
CA ILE A 458 3.93 13.07 -21.35
C ILE A 458 3.55 11.65 -21.74
N TYR A 459 4.18 11.12 -22.81
CA TYR A 459 3.88 9.78 -23.32
C TYR A 459 5.04 8.83 -23.02
N PHE A 460 4.66 7.61 -22.66
CA PHE A 460 5.60 6.52 -22.41
C PHE A 460 5.41 5.43 -23.46
N LEU A 461 6.51 4.94 -24.04
CA LEU A 461 6.48 3.89 -25.05
C LEU A 461 7.32 2.70 -24.63
N GLY A 462 6.80 1.51 -24.87
CA GLY A 462 7.51 0.25 -24.69
C GLY A 462 6.91 -0.86 -25.52
N ARG A 463 7.59 -1.99 -25.61
CA ARG A 463 7.06 -3.23 -26.19
C ARG A 463 7.26 -4.37 -25.23
N LYS A 464 6.34 -5.36 -25.22
CA LYS A 464 6.41 -6.50 -24.30
C LYS A 464 6.60 -6.03 -22.83
N VAL A 465 7.62 -6.52 -22.16
CA VAL A 465 7.95 -6.13 -20.77
C VAL A 465 8.23 -4.64 -20.62
N ASP A 466 8.84 -3.99 -21.62
CA ASP A 466 9.12 -2.55 -21.58
C ASP A 466 7.85 -1.71 -21.55
N TYR A 467 6.74 -2.19 -22.11
CA TYR A 467 5.44 -1.54 -21.96
C TYR A 467 4.93 -1.63 -20.52
N ALA A 468 5.13 -2.76 -19.85
CA ALA A 468 4.76 -2.89 -18.45
C ALA A 468 5.60 -1.97 -17.52
N VAL A 469 6.90 -1.79 -17.86
CA VAL A 469 7.76 -0.77 -17.21
C VAL A 469 7.25 0.65 -17.47
N ALA A 470 6.84 0.92 -18.73
CA ALA A 470 6.27 2.23 -19.11
C ALA A 470 4.99 2.55 -18.34
N LEU A 471 4.12 1.55 -18.09
CA LEU A 471 2.92 1.72 -17.24
C LEU A 471 3.27 2.22 -15.84
N GLU A 472 4.30 1.66 -15.22
CA GLU A 472 4.71 2.07 -13.88
C GLU A 472 5.36 3.46 -13.86
N GLY A 473 6.26 3.75 -14.80
CA GLY A 473 6.85 5.09 -14.90
C GLY A 473 5.81 6.18 -15.12
N CYS A 474 4.84 5.91 -15.98
CA CYS A 474 3.69 6.75 -16.24
C CYS A 474 2.82 6.94 -14.97
N LEU A 475 2.55 5.86 -14.23
CA LEU A 475 1.76 5.93 -12.99
C LEU A 475 2.48 6.78 -11.93
N LYS A 476 3.78 6.56 -11.70
CA LYS A 476 4.55 7.36 -10.72
C LYS A 476 4.53 8.84 -11.06
N LEU A 477 4.70 9.18 -12.34
CA LEU A 477 4.69 10.58 -12.75
C LEU A 477 3.34 11.26 -12.47
N LYS A 478 2.22 10.64 -12.86
CA LYS A 478 0.89 11.24 -12.63
C LYS A 478 0.49 11.29 -11.15
N GLU A 479 0.88 10.31 -10.35
CA GLU A 479 0.55 10.25 -8.92
C GLU A 479 1.13 11.44 -8.14
N ILE A 480 2.40 11.77 -8.37
CA ILE A 480 3.12 12.72 -7.53
C ILE A 480 3.33 14.09 -8.16
N SER A 481 3.29 14.21 -9.48
CA SER A 481 3.47 15.50 -10.19
C SER A 481 2.18 16.08 -10.75
N TYR A 482 1.12 15.27 -10.83
CA TYR A 482 -0.19 15.61 -11.42
C TYR A 482 -0.14 15.94 -12.91
N ILE A 483 0.98 15.69 -13.60
CA ILE A 483 1.09 15.80 -15.05
C ILE A 483 0.33 14.63 -15.67
N HIS A 484 -0.54 14.92 -16.63
CA HIS A 484 -1.18 13.87 -17.40
C HIS A 484 -0.14 13.06 -18.17
N SER A 485 -0.16 11.75 -18.02
CA SER A 485 0.75 10.88 -18.73
C SER A 485 0.08 9.57 -19.11
N GLU A 486 0.45 9.03 -20.27
CA GLU A 486 -0.09 7.77 -20.79
C GLU A 486 1.02 6.88 -21.33
N ALA A 487 0.88 5.57 -21.08
CA ALA A 487 1.78 4.58 -21.62
C ALA A 487 1.10 3.81 -22.77
N TYR A 488 1.82 3.65 -23.86
CA TYR A 488 1.36 2.92 -25.03
C TYR A 488 2.33 1.81 -25.41
N GLN A 489 1.77 0.71 -25.89
CA GLN A 489 2.55 -0.22 -26.71
C GLN A 489 3.03 0.54 -27.94
N SER A 490 4.35 0.60 -28.17
CA SER A 490 4.94 1.52 -29.15
C SER A 490 4.32 1.42 -30.54
N GLY A 491 3.94 0.22 -30.97
CA GLY A 491 3.28 0.00 -32.27
C GLY A 491 1.85 0.50 -32.32
N GLU A 492 1.16 0.54 -31.18
CA GLU A 492 -0.25 0.94 -31.10
C GLU A 492 -0.45 2.46 -31.16
N LEU A 493 0.55 3.25 -30.77
CA LEU A 493 0.48 4.71 -30.78
C LEU A 493 0.00 5.27 -32.13
N LYS A 494 0.43 4.70 -33.24
CA LYS A 494 0.07 5.15 -34.61
C LYS A 494 -1.38 4.89 -35.00
N HIS A 495 -2.12 4.08 -34.26
CA HIS A 495 -3.52 3.75 -34.54
C HIS A 495 -4.53 4.75 -33.93
N GLY A 496 -4.07 5.93 -33.51
CA GLY A 496 -4.89 7.02 -33.01
C GLY A 496 -4.12 8.06 -32.23
N SER A 497 -3.52 7.63 -31.11
CA SER A 497 -2.94 8.53 -30.11
C SER A 497 -1.72 9.32 -30.59
N ILE A 498 -1.08 8.93 -31.70
CA ILE A 498 -0.01 9.70 -32.34
C ILE A 498 -0.48 11.11 -32.77
N ALA A 499 -1.79 11.30 -32.94
CA ALA A 499 -2.39 12.62 -33.23
C ALA A 499 -2.16 13.65 -32.11
N LEU A 500 -1.87 13.19 -30.89
CA LEU A 500 -1.59 14.02 -29.73
C LEU A 500 -0.13 14.50 -29.68
N ILE A 501 0.75 13.90 -30.50
CA ILE A 501 2.16 14.28 -30.53
C ILE A 501 2.32 15.55 -31.35
N SER A 502 2.86 16.57 -30.71
CA SER A 502 3.16 17.86 -31.29
C SER A 502 4.61 18.28 -30.99
N LYS A 503 4.99 19.46 -31.43
CA LYS A 503 6.32 20.00 -31.17
C LYS A 503 6.60 20.06 -29.66
N ASP A 504 7.77 19.55 -29.28
CA ASP A 504 8.30 19.52 -27.91
C ASP A 504 7.47 18.63 -26.93
N THR A 505 6.49 17.85 -27.40
CA THR A 505 5.79 16.86 -26.57
C THR A 505 6.79 15.80 -26.10
N PRO A 506 6.99 15.61 -24.77
CA PRO A 506 7.92 14.61 -24.27
C PRO A 506 7.41 13.19 -24.52
N VAL A 507 8.28 12.35 -25.07
CA VAL A 507 8.05 10.92 -25.28
C VAL A 507 9.20 10.14 -24.67
N ILE A 508 8.92 9.37 -23.61
CA ILE A 508 9.87 8.52 -22.91
C ILE A 508 9.74 7.10 -23.44
N SER A 509 10.78 6.58 -24.06
CA SER A 509 10.80 5.25 -24.66
C SER A 509 11.73 4.33 -23.88
N ILE A 510 11.27 3.11 -23.57
CA ILE A 510 12.05 2.09 -22.88
C ILE A 510 12.42 0.98 -23.89
N ILE A 511 13.69 0.58 -23.91
CA ILE A 511 14.22 -0.44 -24.82
C ILE A 511 15.22 -1.31 -24.04
N THR A 512 14.78 -2.49 -23.63
CA THR A 512 15.62 -3.44 -22.89
C THR A 512 15.77 -4.81 -23.60
N ASP A 513 14.94 -5.09 -24.60
CA ASP A 513 14.92 -6.32 -25.36
C ASP A 513 15.56 -6.11 -26.75
N ASP A 514 16.72 -6.76 -27.00
CA ASP A 514 17.48 -6.65 -28.25
C ASP A 514 16.65 -7.05 -29.47
N ASP A 515 15.82 -8.09 -29.37
CA ASP A 515 15.08 -8.67 -30.47
C ASP A 515 14.04 -7.72 -31.08
N ILE A 516 13.52 -6.79 -30.26
CA ILE A 516 12.51 -5.84 -30.69
C ILE A 516 12.98 -4.39 -30.68
N ALA A 517 14.23 -4.14 -30.35
CA ALA A 517 14.84 -2.82 -30.23
C ALA A 517 14.68 -1.98 -31.51
N LEU A 518 14.99 -2.54 -32.69
CA LEU A 518 14.82 -1.85 -33.98
C LEU A 518 13.37 -1.50 -34.31
N LYS A 519 12.42 -2.30 -33.80
CA LYS A 519 10.99 -2.01 -33.96
C LYS A 519 10.56 -0.82 -33.11
N THR A 520 11.06 -0.72 -31.90
CA THR A 520 10.81 0.42 -31.00
C THR A 520 11.50 1.67 -31.54
N LEU A 521 12.73 1.57 -32.07
CA LEU A 521 13.43 2.68 -32.72
C LEU A 521 12.61 3.26 -33.90
N SER A 522 11.97 2.41 -34.71
CA SER A 522 11.09 2.88 -35.78
C SER A 522 9.95 3.75 -35.23
N ASN A 523 9.33 3.35 -34.12
CA ASN A 523 8.26 4.15 -33.50
C ASN A 523 8.78 5.46 -32.86
N ILE A 524 10.01 5.48 -32.32
CA ILE A 524 10.66 6.71 -31.85
C ILE A 524 10.82 7.69 -33.02
N LYS A 525 11.32 7.22 -34.18
CA LYS A 525 11.44 8.05 -35.39
C LYS A 525 10.09 8.58 -35.88
N GLU A 526 9.01 7.81 -35.74
CA GLU A 526 7.64 8.25 -36.07
C GLU A 526 7.17 9.43 -35.21
N THR A 527 7.44 9.40 -33.89
CA THR A 527 7.11 10.51 -32.98
C THR A 527 8.04 11.72 -33.21
N LYS A 528 9.33 11.44 -33.42
CA LYS A 528 10.34 12.48 -33.71
C LYS A 528 10.02 13.26 -34.97
N ALA A 529 9.52 12.60 -36.03
CA ALA A 529 9.06 13.24 -37.27
C ALA A 529 7.89 14.22 -37.05
N ARG A 530 7.22 14.15 -35.90
CA ARG A 530 6.15 15.07 -35.48
C ARG A 530 6.62 16.11 -34.47
N GLY A 531 7.93 16.14 -34.20
CA GLY A 531 8.55 17.14 -33.34
C GLY A 531 8.56 16.78 -31.86
N SER A 532 8.34 15.51 -31.47
CA SER A 532 8.46 15.10 -30.06
C SER A 532 9.83 15.38 -29.48
N TYR A 533 9.89 15.69 -28.18
CA TYR A 533 11.12 15.64 -27.39
C TYR A 533 11.34 14.20 -26.92
N SER A 534 12.30 13.53 -27.56
CA SER A 534 12.50 12.07 -27.40
C SER A 534 13.52 11.76 -26.30
N ILE A 535 13.09 11.04 -25.27
CA ILE A 535 13.91 10.53 -24.17
C ILE A 535 13.94 9.02 -24.29
N VAL A 536 15.14 8.43 -24.38
CA VAL A 536 15.31 6.99 -24.59
C VAL A 536 16.10 6.39 -23.44
N LEU A 537 15.48 5.44 -22.70
CA LEU A 537 16.13 4.59 -21.71
C LEU A 537 16.40 3.24 -22.36
N SER A 538 17.67 2.85 -22.49
CA SER A 538 18.00 1.62 -23.22
C SER A 538 19.15 0.85 -22.59
N SER A 539 19.03 -0.48 -22.52
CA SER A 539 20.15 -1.39 -22.29
C SER A 539 20.81 -1.86 -23.58
N VAL A 540 20.25 -1.47 -24.72
CA VAL A 540 20.78 -1.75 -26.06
C VAL A 540 21.52 -0.51 -26.54
N SER A 541 22.87 -0.61 -26.65
CA SER A 541 23.70 0.49 -27.14
C SER A 541 23.81 0.42 -28.66
N ASP A 542 23.08 1.34 -29.33
CA ASP A 542 23.06 1.47 -30.79
C ASP A 542 23.14 2.95 -31.17
N GLU A 543 24.04 3.29 -32.11
CA GLU A 543 24.27 4.67 -32.54
C GLU A 543 22.99 5.32 -33.14
N HIS A 544 22.18 4.55 -33.90
CA HIS A 544 20.94 5.06 -34.48
C HIS A 544 19.88 5.37 -33.41
N MET A 545 19.93 4.69 -32.25
CA MET A 545 19.08 5.03 -31.10
C MET A 545 19.53 6.33 -30.45
N LYS A 546 20.83 6.52 -30.29
CA LYS A 546 21.43 7.76 -29.75
C LYS A 546 21.11 8.95 -30.66
N GLU A 547 21.21 8.78 -31.99
CA GLU A 547 20.85 9.80 -32.98
C GLU A 547 19.36 10.16 -32.98
N ALA A 548 18.47 9.21 -32.69
CA ALA A 548 17.03 9.42 -32.64
C ALA A 548 16.54 10.07 -31.33
N ALA A 549 17.36 10.06 -30.30
CA ALA A 549 17.04 10.62 -28.97
C ALA A 549 17.53 12.05 -28.82
N ASP A 550 16.75 12.93 -28.15
CA ASP A 550 17.25 14.18 -27.62
C ASP A 550 18.01 13.97 -26.31
N GLU A 551 17.57 12.98 -25.50
CA GLU A 551 18.26 12.49 -24.32
C GLU A 551 18.34 10.96 -24.38
N PHE A 552 19.56 10.40 -24.34
CA PHE A 552 19.80 8.97 -24.30
C PHE A 552 20.39 8.56 -22.95
N ILE A 553 19.70 7.62 -22.28
CA ILE A 553 20.10 7.10 -20.98
C ILE A 553 20.46 5.62 -21.16
N GLU A 554 21.74 5.32 -20.98
CA GLU A 554 22.22 3.95 -21.02
C GLU A 554 21.95 3.26 -19.68
N ILE A 555 21.21 2.16 -19.74
CA ILE A 555 20.94 1.28 -18.61
C ILE A 555 21.84 0.05 -18.73
N ARG A 556 22.53 -0.33 -17.65
CA ARG A 556 23.38 -1.51 -17.64
C ARG A 556 22.58 -2.76 -18.04
N LYS A 557 23.09 -3.52 -19.01
CA LYS A 557 22.48 -4.77 -19.43
C LYS A 557 22.69 -5.86 -18.38
N THR A 558 21.61 -6.55 -18.03
CA THR A 558 21.60 -7.68 -17.10
C THR A 558 20.67 -8.77 -17.63
N SER A 559 20.43 -9.85 -16.88
CA SER A 559 19.50 -10.91 -17.26
C SER A 559 18.08 -10.36 -17.42
N SER A 560 17.37 -10.85 -18.43
CA SER A 560 15.96 -10.48 -18.69
C SER A 560 15.03 -10.73 -17.51
N PHE A 561 15.37 -11.62 -16.58
CA PHE A 561 14.61 -11.84 -15.34
C PHE A 561 14.61 -10.61 -14.43
N VAL A 562 15.70 -9.87 -14.35
CA VAL A 562 15.84 -8.70 -13.44
C VAL A 562 15.95 -7.37 -14.19
N MET A 563 16.11 -7.40 -15.51
CA MET A 563 16.27 -6.20 -16.34
C MET A 563 15.18 -5.13 -16.14
N PRO A 564 13.88 -5.47 -15.97
CA PRO A 564 12.81 -4.47 -15.79
C PRO A 564 12.98 -3.59 -14.54
N ILE A 565 13.76 -4.03 -13.56
CA ILE A 565 13.95 -3.32 -12.27
C ILE A 565 14.70 -1.99 -12.47
N LEU A 566 15.79 -2.00 -13.25
CA LEU A 566 16.66 -0.83 -13.39
C LEU A 566 15.97 0.39 -14.05
N PRO A 567 15.28 0.25 -15.19
CA PRO A 567 14.59 1.39 -15.80
C PRO A 567 13.47 1.94 -14.90
N VAL A 568 12.79 1.09 -14.11
CA VAL A 568 11.77 1.56 -13.14
C VAL A 568 12.40 2.46 -12.08
N ILE A 569 13.54 2.07 -11.49
CA ILE A 569 14.26 2.89 -10.49
C ILE A 569 14.61 4.27 -11.09
N TYR A 570 15.09 4.30 -12.32
CA TYR A 570 15.42 5.55 -12.99
C TYR A 570 14.17 6.43 -13.21
N LEU A 571 13.06 5.84 -13.66
CA LEU A 571 11.79 6.55 -13.89
C LEU A 571 11.19 7.08 -12.58
N GLN A 572 11.35 6.39 -11.46
CA GLN A 572 10.96 6.87 -10.13
C GLN A 572 11.72 8.15 -9.76
N LEU A 573 13.03 8.22 -10.04
CA LEU A 573 13.83 9.45 -9.82
C LEU A 573 13.37 10.60 -10.71
N VAL A 574 13.09 10.35 -11.99
CA VAL A 574 12.55 11.37 -12.90
C VAL A 574 11.24 11.91 -12.36
N ALA A 575 10.30 11.03 -11.98
CA ALA A 575 9.02 11.44 -11.43
C ALA A 575 9.19 12.25 -10.13
N TYR A 576 10.08 11.82 -9.22
CA TYR A 576 10.40 12.53 -8.00
C TYR A 576 10.91 13.96 -8.27
N TYR A 577 11.87 14.14 -9.19
CA TYR A 577 12.41 15.47 -9.48
C TYR A 577 11.40 16.37 -10.20
N VAL A 578 10.57 15.83 -11.08
CA VAL A 578 9.46 16.56 -11.71
C VAL A 578 8.50 17.08 -10.64
N ALA A 579 8.08 16.23 -9.70
CA ALA A 579 7.19 16.61 -8.62
C ALA A 579 7.82 17.66 -7.69
N LYS A 580 9.12 17.53 -7.39
CA LYS A 580 9.89 18.49 -6.58
C LYS A 580 9.96 19.87 -7.24
N LEU A 581 10.20 19.94 -8.55
CA LEU A 581 10.22 21.19 -9.32
C LEU A 581 8.86 21.87 -9.37
N ASN A 582 7.78 21.09 -9.41
CA ASN A 582 6.40 21.58 -9.37
C ASN A 582 5.92 21.93 -7.95
N GLY A 583 6.75 21.75 -6.92
CA GLY A 583 6.38 22.05 -5.53
C GLY A 583 5.25 21.16 -4.99
N CYS A 584 5.10 19.95 -5.52
CA CYS A 584 4.06 19.01 -5.10
C CYS A 584 4.40 18.37 -3.75
N ASP A 585 3.37 17.95 -3.00
CA ASP A 585 3.54 17.09 -1.82
C ASP A 585 3.85 15.66 -2.28
N ILE A 586 5.13 15.28 -2.26
CA ILE A 586 5.63 14.03 -2.84
C ILE A 586 5.26 12.83 -1.99
N ASP A 587 5.40 12.95 -0.67
CA ASP A 587 5.13 11.85 0.24
C ASP A 587 3.62 11.59 0.43
N LYS A 588 2.82 12.67 0.32
CA LYS A 588 1.37 12.65 0.53
C LYS A 588 0.65 13.38 -0.62
N PRO A 589 0.69 12.85 -1.85
CA PRO A 589 0.04 13.49 -2.99
C PRO A 589 -1.47 13.57 -2.77
N ARG A 590 -2.07 14.65 -3.29
CA ARG A 590 -3.50 14.92 -3.14
C ARG A 590 -4.36 13.77 -3.67
N ASN A 591 -5.48 13.50 -3.01
CA ASN A 591 -6.48 12.50 -3.41
C ASN A 591 -5.95 11.05 -3.47
N LEU A 592 -4.82 10.75 -2.87
CA LEU A 592 -4.27 9.40 -2.80
C LEU A 592 -4.05 8.95 -1.36
N ALA A 593 -4.19 7.66 -1.14
CA ALA A 593 -3.88 6.99 0.12
C ALA A 593 -2.93 5.81 -0.14
N LYS A 594 -2.04 5.50 0.82
CA LYS A 594 -1.05 4.42 0.69
C LYS A 594 -1.70 3.05 0.46
N SER A 595 -2.86 2.81 1.02
CA SER A 595 -3.60 1.56 0.85
C SER A 595 -5.10 1.84 0.85
N VAL A 596 -5.82 1.24 -0.10
CA VAL A 596 -7.28 1.36 -0.24
C VAL A 596 -7.93 0.12 0.38
N THR A 597 -8.53 0.29 1.55
CA THR A 597 -9.13 -0.80 2.36
C THR A 597 -10.65 -0.81 2.31
N VAL A 598 -11.22 0.03 1.48
CA VAL A 598 -12.67 0.12 1.23
C VAL A 598 -12.92 0.05 -0.27
N GLU A 599 -14.09 -0.43 -0.65
CA GLU A 599 -14.57 -0.44 -2.04
C GLU A 599 -15.22 0.87 -2.43
#